data_00e14986d680fa83aaf8f0d4eb25d8f4
#
_entry.id   00e14986d680fa83aaf8f0d4eb25d8f4
#
_cell.length_a   1.000
_cell.length_b   1.000
_cell.length_c   1.000
_cell.angle_alpha   90.00
_cell.angle_beta   90.00
_cell.angle_gamma   90.00
#
_symmetry.space_group_name_H-M   'P 1'
#
loop_
_entity.id
_entity.type
_entity.pdbx_description
1 polymer ?
#
loop_
_entity_poly.entity_id
_entity_poly.type
_entity_poly.pdbx_seq_one_letter_code
_entity_poly.pdbx_strand_id
1 'polypeptide(L)'
;MIIDTHAHYDDEAFDTDREALLMSMYDGGIEKIVNVCASVGGFQDTVKLMEKYPFVYGAVGIHPDDADKMTRETLDEIRRLSHMDKMVAIGEIGLDYYWHKEEEEHQIQQKMFRAQLDIAREEKLPFMIHSREAAEDTLNIVREYMQGGMYGGIIHCFSYSREIAAEYLKMGLYLGIGGVVTFKNAKKLKETVQYAPLSQLVLETDCPYMSPEPNRGKRNSSLNLPYVAQAIAELKGITAEEVIDVTRQNAEKLLGIHQ
;
A
#
# COMPACT_ATOMS: atom_id res chain seq x y z
N MET A 1 -14.02 13.07 2.17
CA MET A 1 -12.58 13.26 1.94
C MET A 1 -11.91 11.90 1.77
N ILE A 2 -10.78 11.80 1.08
CA ILE A 2 -10.13 10.55 0.68
C ILE A 2 -8.86 10.34 1.51
N ILE A 3 -8.57 9.09 1.86
CA ILE A 3 -7.28 8.66 2.41
C ILE A 3 -6.55 7.89 1.31
N ASP A 4 -5.31 8.32 1.01
CA ASP A 4 -4.37 7.58 0.16
C ASP A 4 -3.57 6.64 1.04
N THR A 5 -3.80 5.34 0.92
CA THR A 5 -3.13 4.36 1.79
C THR A 5 -1.73 3.96 1.31
N HIS A 6 -1.31 4.38 0.12
CA HIS A 6 0.02 4.04 -0.40
C HIS A 6 0.52 5.05 -1.43
N ALA A 7 1.51 5.83 -1.06
CA ALA A 7 2.14 6.86 -1.88
C ALA A 7 3.63 6.98 -1.56
N HIS A 8 4.43 7.45 -2.51
CA HIS A 8 5.88 7.66 -2.37
C HIS A 8 6.23 9.12 -2.64
N TYR A 9 5.78 10.02 -1.77
CA TYR A 9 6.11 11.46 -1.89
C TYR A 9 7.57 11.80 -1.56
N ASP A 10 8.33 10.84 -1.06
CA ASP A 10 9.80 10.92 -0.94
C ASP A 10 10.54 10.73 -2.26
N ASP A 11 9.89 10.20 -3.31
CA ASP A 11 10.47 9.97 -4.64
C ASP A 11 10.96 11.29 -5.29
N GLU A 12 12.12 11.23 -5.98
CA GLU A 12 12.76 12.36 -6.68
C GLU A 12 11.88 13.02 -7.74
N ALA A 13 10.90 12.29 -8.28
CA ALA A 13 9.94 12.83 -9.23
C ALA A 13 9.12 14.00 -8.67
N PHE A 14 9.08 14.16 -7.34
CA PHE A 14 8.40 15.26 -6.66
C PHE A 14 9.31 16.41 -6.22
N ASP A 15 10.62 16.31 -6.37
CA ASP A 15 11.57 17.28 -5.81
C ASP A 15 11.29 18.73 -6.20
N THR A 16 10.79 18.95 -7.41
CA THR A 16 10.57 20.30 -7.94
C THR A 16 9.34 21.00 -7.37
N ASP A 17 8.32 20.25 -6.90
CA ASP A 17 7.02 20.80 -6.51
C ASP A 17 6.35 20.08 -5.33
N ARG A 18 7.04 19.17 -4.66
CA ARG A 18 6.52 18.36 -3.54
C ARG A 18 5.76 19.18 -2.52
N GLU A 19 6.33 20.29 -2.08
CA GLU A 19 5.71 21.16 -1.07
C GLU A 19 4.40 21.77 -1.56
N ALA A 20 4.42 22.39 -2.74
CA ALA A 20 3.24 23.00 -3.32
C ALA A 20 2.14 21.97 -3.58
N LEU A 21 2.52 20.79 -4.07
CA LEU A 21 1.59 19.69 -4.32
C LEU A 21 0.95 19.18 -3.01
N LEU A 22 1.75 18.87 -1.98
CA LEU A 22 1.23 18.40 -0.70
C LEU A 22 0.33 19.42 -0.02
N MET A 23 0.66 20.72 -0.08
CA MET A 23 -0.19 21.77 0.47
C MET A 23 -1.55 21.91 -0.25
N SER A 24 -1.67 21.45 -1.48
CA SER A 24 -2.93 21.48 -2.24
C SER A 24 -3.85 20.27 -1.97
N MET A 25 -3.41 19.27 -1.22
CA MET A 25 -4.12 18.01 -1.05
C MET A 25 -5.49 18.18 -0.40
N TYR A 26 -5.57 18.98 0.66
CA TYR A 26 -6.83 19.20 1.37
C TYR A 26 -7.89 19.86 0.48
N ASP A 27 -7.52 20.88 -0.27
CA ASP A 27 -8.42 21.56 -1.22
C ASP A 27 -8.84 20.62 -2.37
N GLY A 28 -7.98 19.64 -2.70
CA GLY A 28 -8.27 18.57 -3.65
C GLY A 28 -9.09 17.39 -3.10
N GLY A 29 -9.53 17.48 -1.84
CA GLY A 29 -10.36 16.45 -1.21
C GLY A 29 -9.59 15.27 -0.58
N ILE A 30 -8.25 15.39 -0.44
CA ILE A 30 -7.40 14.39 0.20
C ILE A 30 -7.21 14.77 1.68
N GLU A 31 -7.59 13.88 2.57
CA GLU A 31 -7.54 14.11 4.02
C GLU A 31 -6.24 13.65 4.64
N LYS A 32 -5.80 12.44 4.27
CA LYS A 32 -4.61 11.80 4.82
C LYS A 32 -3.88 11.04 3.72
N ILE A 33 -2.58 10.90 3.90
CA ILE A 33 -1.68 10.16 3.00
C ILE A 33 -0.78 9.28 3.85
N VAL A 34 -0.64 8.02 3.48
CA VAL A 34 0.42 7.16 4.01
C VAL A 34 1.58 7.18 3.02
N ASN A 35 2.69 7.83 3.41
CA ASN A 35 3.93 7.73 2.67
C ASN A 35 4.60 6.42 3.03
N VAL A 36 4.81 5.57 2.04
CA VAL A 36 5.34 4.23 2.24
C VAL A 36 6.81 4.22 1.82
N CYS A 37 7.67 3.93 2.77
CA CYS A 37 9.10 3.79 2.50
C CYS A 37 9.36 2.49 1.75
N ALA A 38 9.98 2.57 0.59
CA ALA A 38 10.32 1.41 -0.24
C ALA A 38 11.81 1.03 -0.18
N SER A 39 12.66 1.83 0.47
CA SER A 39 14.11 1.58 0.51
C SER A 39 14.74 1.96 1.84
N VAL A 40 15.83 1.30 2.18
CA VAL A 40 16.63 1.63 3.38
C VAL A 40 17.07 3.10 3.36
N GLY A 41 17.40 3.66 2.20
CA GLY A 41 17.78 5.05 2.04
C GLY A 41 16.63 6.05 2.29
N GLY A 42 15.38 5.64 2.08
CA GLY A 42 14.19 6.48 2.20
C GLY A 42 13.61 6.62 3.62
N PHE A 43 14.11 5.86 4.60
CA PHE A 43 13.57 5.89 5.97
C PHE A 43 13.49 7.31 6.55
N GLN A 44 14.57 8.08 6.44
CA GLN A 44 14.63 9.42 7.00
C GLN A 44 13.79 10.44 6.20
N ASP A 45 13.58 10.22 4.92
CA ASP A 45 12.78 11.13 4.09
C ASP A 45 11.29 10.93 4.38
N THR A 46 10.84 9.70 4.60
CA THR A 46 9.50 9.41 5.12
C THR A 46 9.28 10.08 6.50
N VAL A 47 10.24 9.97 7.41
CA VAL A 47 10.17 10.63 8.74
C VAL A 47 10.03 12.15 8.59
N LYS A 48 10.84 12.80 7.75
CA LYS A 48 10.76 14.25 7.50
C LYS A 48 9.39 14.67 6.96
N LEU A 49 8.80 13.88 6.07
CA LEU A 49 7.45 14.14 5.55
C LEU A 49 6.40 14.05 6.66
N MET A 50 6.46 13.04 7.50
CA MET A 50 5.57 12.87 8.66
C MET A 50 5.69 14.04 9.65
N GLU A 51 6.91 14.49 9.93
CA GLU A 51 7.15 15.62 10.84
C GLU A 51 6.65 16.94 10.26
N LYS A 52 6.87 17.16 8.96
CA LYS A 52 6.53 18.42 8.28
C LYS A 52 5.03 18.57 8.04
N TYR A 53 4.34 17.48 7.70
CA TYR A 53 2.92 17.53 7.29
C TYR A 53 2.04 16.75 8.26
N PRO A 54 1.09 17.43 8.98
CA PRO A 54 0.23 16.78 9.97
C PRO A 54 -0.63 15.64 9.40
N PHE A 55 -1.00 15.73 8.11
CA PHE A 55 -1.84 14.77 7.41
C PHE A 55 -1.05 13.62 6.74
N VAL A 56 0.28 13.63 6.81
CA VAL A 56 1.12 12.56 6.29
C VAL A 56 1.48 11.60 7.42
N TYR A 57 1.17 10.34 7.22
CA TYR A 57 1.52 9.18 8.02
C TYR A 57 2.62 8.39 7.31
N GLY A 58 3.24 7.43 7.96
CA GLY A 58 4.30 6.62 7.39
C GLY A 58 4.04 5.12 7.50
N ALA A 59 4.59 4.38 6.55
CA ALA A 59 4.87 2.97 6.69
C ALA A 59 6.36 2.73 6.43
N VAL A 60 6.97 1.82 7.18
CA VAL A 60 8.40 1.54 7.09
C VAL A 60 8.65 0.07 6.83
N GLY A 61 9.47 -0.21 5.81
CA GLY A 61 9.84 -1.55 5.41
C GLY A 61 10.95 -1.55 4.37
N ILE A 62 11.38 -2.74 3.98
CA ILE A 62 12.37 -2.97 2.92
C ILE A 62 11.66 -3.70 1.80
N HIS A 63 11.54 -3.03 0.65
CA HIS A 63 10.97 -3.58 -0.57
C HIS A 63 11.78 -4.80 -1.06
N PRO A 64 11.18 -5.80 -1.72
CA PRO A 64 11.91 -6.95 -2.25
C PRO A 64 13.08 -6.61 -3.18
N ASP A 65 13.07 -5.48 -3.88
CA ASP A 65 14.21 -5.02 -4.69
C ASP A 65 15.46 -4.70 -3.85
N ASP A 66 15.29 -4.42 -2.56
CA ASP A 66 16.36 -4.12 -1.61
C ASP A 66 16.61 -5.31 -0.64
N ALA A 67 16.18 -6.51 -0.99
CA ALA A 67 16.26 -7.69 -0.12
C ALA A 67 17.69 -8.03 0.32
N ASP A 68 18.67 -7.79 -0.54
CA ASP A 68 20.09 -7.99 -0.27
C ASP A 68 20.69 -6.98 0.73
N LYS A 69 19.98 -5.85 0.97
CA LYS A 69 20.39 -4.82 1.93
C LYS A 69 19.86 -5.09 3.35
N MET A 70 19.16 -6.20 3.57
CA MET A 70 18.66 -6.56 4.88
C MET A 70 19.81 -6.95 5.80
N THR A 71 20.00 -6.20 6.86
CA THR A 71 20.92 -6.48 7.97
C THR A 71 20.17 -6.46 9.29
N ARG A 72 20.82 -6.86 10.36
CA ARG A 72 20.25 -6.72 11.71
C ARG A 72 20.01 -5.25 12.04
N GLU A 73 20.91 -4.37 11.67
CA GLU A 73 20.82 -2.94 11.91
C GLU A 73 19.62 -2.32 11.20
N THR A 74 19.34 -2.72 9.94
CA THR A 74 18.16 -2.23 9.22
C THR A 74 16.86 -2.74 9.84
N LEU A 75 16.80 -3.97 10.32
CA LEU A 75 15.64 -4.50 11.04
C LEU A 75 15.43 -3.81 12.39
N ASP A 76 16.50 -3.53 13.13
CA ASP A 76 16.44 -2.79 14.39
C ASP A 76 15.98 -1.33 14.15
N GLU A 77 16.38 -0.72 13.03
CA GLU A 77 15.91 0.61 12.63
C GLU A 77 14.42 0.61 12.28
N ILE A 78 13.91 -0.41 11.56
CA ILE A 78 12.46 -0.56 11.30
C ILE A 78 11.70 -0.64 12.62
N ARG A 79 12.16 -1.44 13.61
CA ARG A 79 11.55 -1.50 14.94
C ARG A 79 11.55 -0.13 15.62
N ARG A 80 12.68 0.56 15.59
CA ARG A 80 12.77 1.89 16.19
C ARG A 80 11.78 2.89 15.58
N LEU A 81 11.67 2.89 14.24
CA LEU A 81 10.77 3.79 13.52
C LEU A 81 9.29 3.42 13.70
N SER A 82 8.98 2.14 13.87
CA SER A 82 7.60 1.67 14.09
C SER A 82 6.96 2.22 15.38
N HIS A 83 7.76 2.70 16.33
CA HIS A 83 7.28 3.35 17.56
C HIS A 83 6.96 4.85 17.40
N MET A 84 7.15 5.45 16.23
CA MET A 84 6.81 6.85 16.00
C MET A 84 5.29 7.02 15.88
N ASP A 85 4.73 8.07 16.48
CA ASP A 85 3.27 8.29 16.56
C ASP A 85 2.50 8.19 15.26
N LYS A 86 3.11 8.56 14.12
CA LYS A 86 2.44 8.52 12.81
C LYS A 86 2.95 7.39 11.91
N MET A 87 3.75 6.46 12.45
CA MET A 87 4.14 5.25 11.74
C MET A 87 3.04 4.20 11.95
N VAL A 88 2.27 3.92 10.91
CA VAL A 88 0.99 3.19 11.03
C VAL A 88 1.02 1.78 10.45
N ALA A 89 2.10 1.39 9.77
CA ALA A 89 2.23 0.06 9.20
C ALA A 89 3.70 -0.34 9.00
N ILE A 90 3.94 -1.64 8.88
CA ILE A 90 5.19 -2.20 8.34
C ILE A 90 4.99 -2.46 6.85
N GLY A 91 5.72 -1.75 6.02
CA GLY A 91 5.62 -1.78 4.57
C GLY A 91 6.49 -0.70 3.90
N GLU A 92 6.81 -0.88 2.64
CA GLU A 92 6.37 -1.92 1.73
C GLU A 92 7.26 -3.15 1.88
N ILE A 93 6.66 -4.32 2.03
CA ILE A 93 7.35 -5.60 2.22
C ILE A 93 6.72 -6.65 1.32
N GLY A 94 7.45 -7.71 0.98
CA GLY A 94 6.82 -8.77 0.17
C GLY A 94 7.77 -9.46 -0.80
N LEU A 95 7.25 -9.82 -1.98
CA LEU A 95 7.95 -10.60 -3.00
C LEU A 95 7.77 -10.00 -4.39
N ASP A 96 8.86 -9.87 -5.15
CA ASP A 96 8.86 -9.52 -6.57
C ASP A 96 9.69 -10.54 -7.38
N TYR A 97 9.00 -11.44 -8.08
CA TYR A 97 9.64 -12.43 -8.96
C TYR A 97 9.64 -11.98 -10.43
N TYR A 98 9.13 -10.79 -10.72
CA TYR A 98 9.16 -10.24 -12.07
C TYR A 98 10.56 -9.72 -12.43
N TRP A 99 11.20 -8.99 -11.51
CA TRP A 99 12.55 -8.46 -11.70
C TRP A 99 13.63 -9.43 -11.24
N HIS A 100 13.35 -10.23 -10.23
CA HIS A 100 14.27 -11.20 -9.63
C HIS A 100 13.86 -12.61 -10.08
N LYS A 101 14.70 -13.28 -10.86
CA LYS A 101 14.36 -14.55 -11.52
C LYS A 101 15.04 -15.77 -10.90
N GLU A 102 16.10 -15.54 -10.13
CA GLU A 102 16.91 -16.62 -9.59
C GLU A 102 16.30 -17.12 -8.27
N GLU A 103 16.33 -18.44 -8.10
CA GLU A 103 15.78 -19.09 -6.88
C GLU A 103 16.46 -18.61 -5.59
N GLU A 104 17.75 -18.28 -5.65
CA GLU A 104 18.47 -17.72 -4.52
C GLU A 104 17.92 -16.34 -4.12
N GLU A 105 17.57 -15.49 -5.08
CA GLU A 105 16.96 -14.19 -4.83
C GLU A 105 15.57 -14.36 -4.19
N HIS A 106 14.75 -15.32 -4.67
CA HIS A 106 13.46 -15.65 -4.09
C HIS A 106 13.59 -16.04 -2.61
N GLN A 107 14.56 -16.89 -2.27
CA GLN A 107 14.81 -17.31 -0.89
C GLN A 107 15.24 -16.14 0.01
N ILE A 108 16.06 -15.23 -0.50
CA ILE A 108 16.43 -14.00 0.22
C ILE A 108 15.21 -13.14 0.47
N GLN A 109 14.39 -12.88 -0.55
CA GLN A 109 13.15 -12.10 -0.43
C GLN A 109 12.19 -12.75 0.58
N GLN A 110 11.95 -14.06 0.50
CA GLN A 110 11.08 -14.77 1.45
C GLN A 110 11.57 -14.66 2.90
N LYS A 111 12.88 -14.78 3.10
CA LYS A 111 13.50 -14.62 4.43
C LYS A 111 13.30 -13.19 4.96
N MET A 112 13.56 -12.19 4.12
CA MET A 112 13.37 -10.78 4.47
C MET A 112 11.90 -10.46 4.74
N PHE A 113 10.98 -10.96 3.92
CA PHE A 113 9.55 -10.79 4.09
C PHE A 113 9.07 -11.32 5.44
N ARG A 114 9.47 -12.56 5.80
CA ARG A 114 9.15 -13.18 7.10
C ARG A 114 9.72 -12.38 8.27
N ALA A 115 10.95 -11.91 8.19
CA ALA A 115 11.57 -11.12 9.26
C ALA A 115 10.81 -9.81 9.52
N GLN A 116 10.29 -9.18 8.49
CA GLN A 116 9.50 -7.95 8.61
C GLN A 116 8.06 -8.21 9.07
N LEU A 117 7.46 -9.32 8.68
CA LEU A 117 6.18 -9.77 9.24
C LEU A 117 6.30 -10.11 10.74
N ASP A 118 7.44 -10.64 11.19
CA ASP A 118 7.71 -10.83 12.62
C ASP A 118 7.70 -9.50 13.37
N ILE A 119 8.31 -8.45 12.80
CA ILE A 119 8.26 -7.10 13.38
C ILE A 119 6.82 -6.60 13.43
N ALA A 120 6.06 -6.69 12.33
CA ALA A 120 4.66 -6.26 12.29
C ALA A 120 3.82 -6.96 13.38
N ARG A 121 4.05 -8.25 13.62
CA ARG A 121 3.39 -9.03 14.66
C ARG A 121 3.79 -8.58 16.07
N GLU A 122 5.11 -8.40 16.32
CA GLU A 122 5.66 -7.97 17.60
C GLU A 122 5.11 -6.58 18.00
N GLU A 123 5.12 -5.64 17.03
CA GLU A 123 4.69 -4.26 17.22
C GLU A 123 3.17 -4.07 17.11
N LYS A 124 2.42 -5.11 16.73
CA LYS A 124 0.97 -5.08 16.51
C LYS A 124 0.53 -4.02 15.50
N LEU A 125 1.33 -3.85 14.47
CA LEU A 125 1.03 -2.97 13.35
C LEU A 125 0.50 -3.76 12.15
N PRO A 126 -0.38 -3.18 11.34
CA PRO A 126 -0.75 -3.74 10.05
C PRO A 126 0.46 -3.78 9.11
N PHE A 127 0.36 -4.63 8.10
CA PHE A 127 1.38 -4.74 7.06
C PHE A 127 0.86 -4.24 5.71
N MET A 128 1.78 -3.77 4.84
CA MET A 128 1.50 -3.42 3.45
C MET A 128 2.36 -4.28 2.54
N ILE A 129 1.72 -5.14 1.74
CA ILE A 129 2.40 -6.19 0.98
C ILE A 129 2.45 -5.84 -0.50
N HIS A 130 3.67 -5.82 -1.02
CA HIS A 130 3.99 -5.93 -2.43
C HIS A 130 3.98 -7.39 -2.87
N SER A 131 3.35 -7.69 -4.01
CA SER A 131 3.41 -9.01 -4.61
C SER A 131 3.34 -8.93 -6.13
N ARG A 132 4.40 -9.36 -6.80
CA ARG A 132 4.48 -9.36 -8.26
C ARG A 132 5.07 -10.65 -8.79
N GLU A 133 4.29 -11.37 -9.63
CA GLU A 133 4.64 -12.72 -10.15
C GLU A 133 4.96 -13.75 -9.05
N ALA A 134 4.51 -13.51 -7.81
CA ALA A 134 4.81 -14.28 -6.61
C ALA A 134 3.54 -14.68 -5.83
N ALA A 135 2.39 -14.83 -6.52
CA ALA A 135 1.08 -14.98 -5.90
C ALA A 135 0.98 -16.12 -4.90
N GLU A 136 1.52 -17.30 -5.24
CA GLU A 136 1.40 -18.51 -4.42
C GLU A 136 2.24 -18.40 -3.15
N ASP A 137 3.52 -18.02 -3.27
CA ASP A 137 4.42 -17.88 -2.13
C ASP A 137 3.98 -16.77 -1.19
N THR A 138 3.57 -15.60 -1.74
CA THR A 138 3.02 -14.52 -0.93
C THR A 138 1.79 -14.98 -0.16
N LEU A 139 0.84 -15.64 -0.83
CA LEU A 139 -0.39 -16.11 -0.20
C LEU A 139 -0.10 -17.15 0.90
N ASN A 140 0.84 -18.07 0.67
CA ASN A 140 1.19 -19.10 1.65
C ASN A 140 1.85 -18.49 2.88
N ILE A 141 2.81 -17.57 2.71
CA ILE A 141 3.46 -16.86 3.82
C ILE A 141 2.43 -16.04 4.62
N VAL A 142 1.60 -15.26 3.94
CA VAL A 142 0.57 -14.45 4.61
C VAL A 142 -0.41 -15.31 5.38
N ARG A 143 -0.86 -16.44 4.80
CA ARG A 143 -1.77 -17.37 5.48
C ARG A 143 -1.16 -17.95 6.76
N GLU A 144 0.11 -18.32 6.73
CA GLU A 144 0.83 -18.80 7.91
C GLU A 144 0.82 -17.75 9.04
N TYR A 145 1.14 -16.50 8.70
CA TYR A 145 1.19 -15.41 9.67
C TYR A 145 -0.20 -15.01 10.19
N MET A 146 -1.20 -14.96 9.34
CA MET A 146 -2.59 -14.68 9.77
C MET A 146 -3.13 -15.74 10.73
N GLN A 147 -2.82 -17.02 10.52
CA GLN A 147 -3.13 -18.08 11.47
C GLN A 147 -2.37 -17.92 12.80
N GLY A 148 -1.21 -17.28 12.79
CA GLY A 148 -0.41 -16.91 13.95
C GLY A 148 -0.91 -15.68 14.72
N GLY A 149 -2.05 -15.08 14.35
CA GLY A 149 -2.68 -13.98 15.09
C GLY A 149 -2.17 -12.59 14.71
N MET A 150 -1.86 -12.35 13.44
CA MET A 150 -1.52 -11.03 12.92
C MET A 150 -2.67 -10.03 13.04
N TYR A 151 -2.35 -8.75 13.18
CA TYR A 151 -3.32 -7.67 13.27
C TYR A 151 -4.14 -7.46 11.99
N GLY A 152 -3.55 -7.71 10.81
CA GLY A 152 -4.13 -7.51 9.49
C GLY A 152 -3.23 -6.68 8.59
N GLY A 153 -3.71 -6.36 7.37
CA GLY A 153 -2.92 -5.58 6.43
C GLY A 153 -3.60 -5.34 5.09
N ILE A 154 -2.83 -4.73 4.20
CA ILE A 154 -3.22 -4.40 2.83
C ILE A 154 -2.37 -5.21 1.87
N ILE A 155 -3.00 -5.86 0.90
CA ILE A 155 -2.32 -6.33 -0.30
C ILE A 155 -2.34 -5.15 -1.26
N HIS A 156 -1.22 -4.44 -1.32
CA HIS A 156 -1.02 -3.24 -2.10
C HIS A 156 -1.05 -3.54 -3.60
N CYS A 157 -1.50 -2.59 -4.39
CA CYS A 157 -1.56 -2.62 -5.85
C CYS A 157 -2.12 -3.95 -6.41
N PHE A 158 -3.23 -4.42 -5.79
CA PHE A 158 -3.76 -5.74 -6.07
C PHE A 158 -4.07 -5.92 -7.56
N SER A 159 -3.49 -6.93 -8.19
CA SER A 159 -3.60 -7.18 -9.63
C SER A 159 -3.86 -8.63 -10.02
N TYR A 160 -3.99 -9.52 -9.05
CA TYR A 160 -4.24 -10.94 -9.28
C TYR A 160 -5.72 -11.26 -9.58
N SER A 161 -6.03 -12.54 -9.70
CA SER A 161 -7.38 -13.01 -10.00
C SER A 161 -8.31 -12.92 -8.79
N ARG A 162 -9.61 -13.04 -9.06
CA ARG A 162 -10.67 -13.12 -8.04
C ARG A 162 -10.46 -14.26 -7.05
N GLU A 163 -9.93 -15.40 -7.50
CA GLU A 163 -9.66 -16.56 -6.66
C GLU A 163 -8.59 -16.25 -5.61
N ILE A 164 -7.51 -15.61 -6.01
CA ILE A 164 -6.45 -15.15 -5.08
C ILE A 164 -7.00 -14.07 -4.13
N ALA A 165 -7.78 -13.12 -4.65
CA ALA A 165 -8.43 -12.12 -3.83
C ALA A 165 -9.33 -12.75 -2.75
N ALA A 166 -10.12 -13.78 -3.12
CA ALA A 166 -11.01 -14.47 -2.20
C ALA A 166 -10.26 -15.06 -0.99
N GLU A 167 -9.05 -15.58 -1.18
CA GLU A 167 -8.24 -16.12 -0.08
C GLU A 167 -7.78 -14.99 0.88
N TYR A 168 -7.31 -13.86 0.36
CA TYR A 168 -6.96 -12.71 1.21
C TYR A 168 -8.16 -12.13 1.96
N LEU A 169 -9.30 -11.99 1.27
CA LEU A 169 -10.54 -11.49 1.87
C LEU A 169 -11.08 -12.39 2.98
N LYS A 170 -11.00 -13.73 2.82
CA LYS A 170 -11.35 -14.70 3.88
C LYS A 170 -10.48 -14.54 5.13
N MET A 171 -9.25 -14.10 4.99
CA MET A 171 -8.35 -13.81 6.11
C MET A 171 -8.61 -12.44 6.75
N GLY A 172 -9.58 -11.66 6.26
CA GLY A 172 -9.91 -10.33 6.78
C GLY A 172 -8.99 -9.21 6.28
N LEU A 173 -8.19 -9.47 5.24
CA LEU A 173 -7.27 -8.48 4.68
C LEU A 173 -7.98 -7.52 3.74
N TYR A 174 -7.35 -6.39 3.49
CA TYR A 174 -7.82 -5.36 2.57
C TYR A 174 -7.05 -5.43 1.25
N LEU A 175 -7.73 -5.08 0.17
CA LEU A 175 -7.11 -4.93 -1.14
C LEU A 175 -6.92 -3.44 -1.46
N GLY A 176 -5.70 -3.05 -1.76
CA GLY A 176 -5.35 -1.73 -2.26
C GLY A 176 -5.73 -1.61 -3.74
N ILE A 177 -6.57 -0.65 -4.06
CA ILE A 177 -7.05 -0.41 -5.42
C ILE A 177 -6.60 0.97 -5.89
N GLY A 178 -5.71 0.96 -6.88
CA GLY A 178 -5.14 2.15 -7.49
C GLY A 178 -5.57 2.39 -8.93
N GLY A 179 -4.83 3.26 -9.63
CA GLY A 179 -5.14 3.75 -10.96
C GLY A 179 -5.38 2.69 -12.04
N VAL A 180 -4.78 1.50 -11.89
CA VAL A 180 -4.90 0.37 -12.81
C VAL A 180 -6.36 -0.05 -13.03
N VAL A 181 -7.25 0.12 -12.05
CA VAL A 181 -8.67 -0.23 -12.19
C VAL A 181 -9.37 0.53 -13.34
N THR A 182 -8.86 1.71 -13.69
CA THR A 182 -9.40 2.53 -14.79
C THR A 182 -8.98 2.03 -16.19
N PHE A 183 -7.93 1.19 -16.28
CA PHE A 183 -7.36 0.78 -17.55
C PHE A 183 -8.30 -0.16 -18.33
N LYS A 184 -8.34 0.00 -19.66
CA LYS A 184 -9.20 -0.82 -20.52
C LYS A 184 -8.90 -2.31 -20.45
N ASN A 185 -7.62 -2.66 -20.30
CA ASN A 185 -7.13 -4.04 -20.27
C ASN A 185 -7.08 -4.67 -18.86
N ALA A 186 -7.49 -3.97 -17.82
CA ALA A 186 -7.47 -4.46 -16.43
C ALA A 186 -8.66 -5.37 -16.09
N LYS A 187 -9.00 -6.33 -16.98
CA LYS A 187 -10.20 -7.17 -16.83
C LYS A 187 -10.22 -7.94 -15.51
N LYS A 188 -9.12 -8.63 -15.17
CA LYS A 188 -9.02 -9.42 -13.93
C LYS A 188 -9.25 -8.56 -12.67
N LEU A 189 -8.62 -7.38 -12.62
CA LEU A 189 -8.80 -6.48 -11.48
C LEU A 189 -10.24 -5.97 -11.39
N LYS A 190 -10.87 -5.63 -12.51
CA LYS A 190 -12.28 -5.20 -12.55
C LYS A 190 -13.23 -6.29 -12.04
N GLU A 191 -13.02 -7.54 -12.46
CA GLU A 191 -13.77 -8.69 -11.95
C GLU A 191 -13.55 -8.89 -10.43
N THR A 192 -12.32 -8.70 -9.97
CA THR A 192 -12.01 -8.74 -8.53
C THR A 192 -12.70 -7.63 -7.76
N VAL A 193 -12.65 -6.40 -8.25
CA VAL A 193 -13.32 -5.25 -7.61
C VAL A 193 -14.83 -5.46 -7.56
N GLN A 194 -15.45 -5.99 -8.61
CA GLN A 194 -16.89 -6.33 -8.60
C GLN A 194 -17.23 -7.38 -7.52
N TYR A 195 -16.37 -8.36 -7.35
CA TYR A 195 -16.55 -9.47 -6.38
C TYR A 195 -16.29 -9.04 -4.94
N ALA A 196 -15.19 -8.32 -4.67
CA ALA A 196 -14.73 -7.97 -3.33
C ALA A 196 -15.77 -7.10 -2.59
N PRO A 197 -16.06 -7.37 -1.30
CA PRO A 197 -16.91 -6.46 -0.52
C PRO A 197 -16.24 -5.09 -0.39
N LEU A 198 -17.02 -4.03 -0.54
CA LEU A 198 -16.49 -2.66 -0.43
C LEU A 198 -15.83 -2.41 0.94
N SER A 199 -16.31 -3.09 1.99
CA SER A 199 -15.75 -3.03 3.35
C SER A 199 -14.35 -3.62 3.50
N GLN A 200 -13.78 -4.18 2.44
CA GLN A 200 -12.40 -4.70 2.41
C GLN A 200 -11.59 -4.10 1.25
N LEU A 201 -12.02 -2.97 0.69
CA LEU A 201 -11.22 -2.20 -0.28
C LEU A 201 -10.69 -0.92 0.38
N VAL A 202 -9.48 -0.52 -0.01
CA VAL A 202 -8.90 0.79 0.30
C VAL A 202 -8.43 1.46 -0.99
N LEU A 203 -8.38 2.79 -0.99
CA LEU A 203 -7.89 3.57 -2.13
C LEU A 203 -6.41 3.90 -1.95
N GLU A 204 -5.67 3.80 -3.03
CA GLU A 204 -4.26 4.13 -3.07
C GLU A 204 -3.84 4.67 -4.43
N THR A 205 -2.69 5.32 -4.51
CA THR A 205 -2.15 5.80 -5.79
C THR A 205 -0.95 5.03 -6.28
N ASP A 206 -0.06 4.63 -5.41
CA ASP A 206 1.29 4.20 -5.76
C ASP A 206 2.06 5.32 -6.52
N CYS A 207 1.76 6.59 -6.19
CA CYS A 207 2.37 7.72 -6.87
C CYS A 207 3.86 7.85 -6.53
N PRO A 208 4.69 8.21 -7.50
CA PRO A 208 4.41 8.89 -8.78
C PRO A 208 3.96 7.96 -9.93
N TYR A 209 3.80 6.68 -9.68
CA TYR A 209 3.50 5.64 -10.67
C TYR A 209 1.98 5.45 -10.87
N MET A 210 1.61 4.59 -11.82
CA MET A 210 0.26 4.03 -12.02
C MET A 210 -0.88 5.05 -12.16
N SER A 211 -0.63 6.22 -12.79
CA SER A 211 -1.69 7.22 -13.04
C SER A 211 -2.92 6.62 -13.70
N PRO A 212 -4.13 6.91 -13.15
CA PRO A 212 -5.39 6.46 -13.76
C PRO A 212 -5.68 7.17 -15.09
N GLU A 213 -6.60 6.61 -15.88
CA GLU A 213 -7.23 7.37 -16.96
C GLU A 213 -8.07 8.53 -16.37
N PRO A 214 -8.07 9.73 -16.96
CA PRO A 214 -7.46 10.12 -18.24
C PRO A 214 -5.99 10.57 -18.14
N ASN A 215 -5.36 10.46 -16.98
CA ASN A 215 -4.02 10.98 -16.72
C ASN A 215 -2.90 9.94 -16.96
N ARG A 216 -3.23 8.79 -17.54
CA ARG A 216 -2.26 7.72 -17.82
C ARG A 216 -1.04 8.23 -18.60
N GLY A 217 0.17 7.82 -18.13
CA GLY A 217 1.44 8.24 -18.71
C GLY A 217 1.98 9.58 -18.19
N LYS A 218 1.25 10.25 -17.29
CA LYS A 218 1.74 11.41 -16.54
C LYS A 218 2.15 10.98 -15.13
N ARG A 219 2.90 11.81 -14.41
CA ARG A 219 3.18 11.61 -12.99
C ARG A 219 1.87 11.56 -12.20
N ASN A 220 1.72 10.54 -11.38
CA ASN A 220 0.56 10.36 -10.51
C ASN A 220 0.66 11.21 -9.24
N SER A 221 -0.47 11.42 -8.58
CA SER A 221 -0.57 12.00 -7.24
C SER A 221 -1.91 11.60 -6.60
N SER A 222 -2.06 11.78 -5.29
CA SER A 222 -3.30 11.49 -4.56
C SER A 222 -4.51 12.25 -5.13
N LEU A 223 -4.32 13.40 -5.79
CA LEU A 223 -5.37 14.16 -6.46
C LEU A 223 -6.07 13.39 -7.59
N ASN A 224 -5.50 12.25 -8.01
CA ASN A 224 -6.12 11.38 -9.02
C ASN A 224 -7.05 10.29 -8.41
N LEU A 225 -7.12 10.15 -7.09
CA LEU A 225 -7.98 9.16 -6.43
C LEU A 225 -9.48 9.30 -6.74
N PRO A 226 -10.05 10.49 -6.99
CA PRO A 226 -11.43 10.59 -7.44
C PRO A 226 -11.74 9.78 -8.71
N TYR A 227 -10.79 9.65 -9.64
CA TYR A 227 -10.97 8.79 -10.84
C TYR A 227 -11.00 7.31 -10.49
N VAL A 228 -10.22 6.89 -9.50
CA VAL A 228 -10.23 5.50 -8.99
C VAL A 228 -11.55 5.20 -8.29
N ALA A 229 -12.01 6.11 -7.42
CA ALA A 229 -13.30 5.98 -6.73
C ALA A 229 -14.45 5.90 -7.71
N GLN A 230 -14.46 6.74 -8.75
CA GLN A 230 -15.48 6.73 -9.80
C GLN A 230 -15.49 5.39 -10.57
N ALA A 231 -14.32 4.85 -10.92
CA ALA A 231 -14.24 3.57 -11.61
C ALA A 231 -14.76 2.41 -10.74
N ILE A 232 -14.47 2.41 -9.43
CA ILE A 232 -15.01 1.42 -8.49
C ILE A 232 -16.53 1.56 -8.37
N ALA A 233 -17.05 2.79 -8.28
CA ALA A 233 -18.46 3.09 -8.21
C ALA A 233 -19.24 2.54 -9.41
N GLU A 234 -18.71 2.76 -10.62
CA GLU A 234 -19.30 2.22 -11.86
C GLU A 234 -19.32 0.67 -11.87
N LEU A 235 -18.22 0.03 -11.42
CA LEU A 235 -18.13 -1.41 -11.37
C LEU A 235 -19.11 -2.05 -10.35
N LYS A 236 -19.39 -1.33 -9.27
CA LYS A 236 -20.28 -1.80 -8.18
C LYS A 236 -21.71 -1.33 -8.30
N GLY A 237 -22.02 -0.38 -9.18
CA GLY A 237 -23.36 0.22 -9.33
C GLY A 237 -23.78 1.06 -8.12
N ILE A 238 -22.83 1.77 -7.51
CA ILE A 238 -23.01 2.66 -6.34
C ILE A 238 -22.47 4.06 -6.66
N THR A 239 -22.54 5.00 -5.73
CA THR A 239 -21.98 6.34 -5.94
C THR A 239 -20.49 6.41 -5.59
N ALA A 240 -19.77 7.37 -6.16
CA ALA A 240 -18.38 7.62 -5.83
C ALA A 240 -18.22 8.08 -4.37
N GLU A 241 -19.17 8.83 -3.85
CA GLU A 241 -19.24 9.27 -2.45
C GLU A 241 -19.31 8.08 -1.51
N GLU A 242 -20.13 7.07 -1.82
CA GLU A 242 -20.23 5.84 -1.02
C GLU A 242 -18.91 5.06 -1.05
N VAL A 243 -18.24 4.96 -2.21
CA VAL A 243 -16.90 4.35 -2.30
C VAL A 243 -15.91 5.10 -1.41
N ILE A 244 -15.85 6.43 -1.52
CA ILE A 244 -14.93 7.27 -0.74
C ILE A 244 -15.18 7.10 0.76
N ASP A 245 -16.44 7.16 1.20
CA ASP A 245 -16.77 7.08 2.63
C ASP A 245 -16.43 5.73 3.22
N VAL A 246 -16.77 4.63 2.54
CA VAL A 246 -16.49 3.29 3.05
C VAL A 246 -14.99 2.98 3.03
N THR A 247 -14.28 3.31 1.95
CA THR A 247 -12.84 3.04 1.86
C THR A 247 -12.03 3.90 2.84
N ARG A 248 -12.46 5.14 3.12
CA ARG A 248 -11.91 5.98 4.18
C ARG A 248 -12.06 5.32 5.56
N GLN A 249 -13.28 4.87 5.91
CA GLN A 249 -13.53 4.16 7.16
C GLN A 249 -12.70 2.88 7.30
N ASN A 250 -12.53 2.14 6.20
CA ASN A 250 -11.69 0.95 6.16
C ASN A 250 -10.22 1.30 6.50
N ALA A 251 -9.67 2.34 5.87
CA ALA A 251 -8.32 2.81 6.12
C ALA A 251 -8.15 3.31 7.57
N GLU A 252 -9.08 4.12 8.08
CA GLU A 252 -9.07 4.60 9.46
C GLU A 252 -9.07 3.45 10.46
N LYS A 253 -9.95 2.47 10.25
CA LYS A 253 -10.07 1.30 11.12
C LYS A 253 -8.81 0.44 11.12
N LEU A 254 -8.24 0.15 9.93
CA LEU A 254 -7.08 -0.72 9.82
C LEU A 254 -5.83 -0.05 10.38
N LEU A 255 -5.60 1.22 10.02
CA LEU A 255 -4.36 1.94 10.32
C LEU A 255 -4.40 2.70 11.65
N GLY A 256 -5.54 2.73 12.35
CA GLY A 256 -5.69 3.45 13.61
C GLY A 256 -5.60 4.98 13.47
N ILE A 257 -5.82 5.52 12.26
CA ILE A 257 -5.69 6.96 11.95
C ILE A 257 -7.02 7.68 12.09
N HIS A 258 -7.51 7.79 13.31
CA HIS A 258 -8.75 8.51 13.60
C HIS A 258 -8.56 10.04 13.55
N GLN A 259 -9.67 10.79 13.46
CA GLN A 259 -9.70 12.26 13.49
C GLN A 259 -9.16 12.82 14.80
#